data_6247c74f6a846ec282880099d9688af6
#
_entry.id   6247c74f6a846ec282880099d9688af6
#
_cell.length_a   1.000
_cell.length_b   1.000
_cell.length_c   1.000
_cell.angle_alpha   90.00
_cell.angle_beta   90.00
_cell.angle_gamma   90.00
#
_symmetry.space_group_name_H-M   'P 1'
#
loop_
_entity.id
_entity.type
_entity.pdbx_description
1 polymer ?
#
loop_
_entity_poly.entity_id
_entity_poly.type
_entity_poly.pdbx_seq_one_letter_code
_entity_poly.pdbx_strand_id
1 'polypeptide(L)'
;MRVYQLGEGTPEVAVVGSIHGDEPCGVRAIERLVAEEPEVERPVKLVVANEKALDAEVRYLDDDLNRAFPGDPEADSHERRLAHALQRELHDCTVLSLHSTQSYGEPFALVDTVDAVSRAICPHLPVDVVVETDRFTDGRLIEHPHTIEVECGFQGSEEAADNAYWL
;
A
#
# COMPACT_ATOMS: atom_id res chain seq x y z
N MET A 1 4.78 12.44 -1.26
CA MET A 1 4.64 11.37 -0.24
C MET A 1 4.48 12.03 1.11
N ARG A 2 3.44 11.65 1.85
CA ARG A 2 3.22 12.04 3.26
C ARG A 2 3.43 10.81 4.13
N VAL A 3 4.06 11.00 5.29
CA VAL A 3 4.32 9.93 6.24
C VAL A 3 3.83 10.36 7.61
N TYR A 4 3.07 9.49 8.25
CA TYR A 4 2.60 9.65 9.62
C TYR A 4 3.06 8.44 10.45
N GLN A 5 3.00 8.55 11.76
CA GLN A 5 3.28 7.44 12.67
C GLN A 5 2.22 7.40 13.77
N LEU A 6 1.73 6.21 14.05
CA LEU A 6 0.98 5.89 15.26
C LEU A 6 1.89 5.16 16.23
N GLY A 7 1.78 5.50 17.52
CA GLY A 7 2.61 4.94 18.58
C GLY A 7 4.03 5.48 18.62
N GLU A 8 4.75 5.18 19.72
CA GLU A 8 6.13 5.62 19.95
C GLU A 8 7.12 4.51 19.60
N GLY A 9 8.30 4.88 19.08
CA GLY A 9 9.39 3.96 18.74
C GLY A 9 9.68 3.88 17.26
N THR A 10 10.41 2.87 16.84
CA THR A 10 10.76 2.63 15.44
C THR A 10 9.72 1.70 14.81
N PRO A 11 8.98 2.13 13.78
CA PRO A 11 8.01 1.27 13.11
C PRO A 11 8.68 0.12 12.35
N GLU A 12 8.15 -1.09 12.52
CA GLU A 12 8.48 -2.29 11.76
C GLU A 12 7.33 -2.73 10.84
N VAL A 13 6.24 -1.97 10.87
CA VAL A 13 5.05 -2.17 10.02
C VAL A 13 4.72 -0.86 9.33
N ALA A 14 4.40 -0.93 8.06
CA ALA A 14 3.93 0.21 7.28
C ALA A 14 2.63 -0.11 6.54
N VAL A 15 1.69 0.81 6.59
CA VAL A 15 0.48 0.81 5.75
C VAL A 15 0.66 1.86 4.67
N VAL A 16 0.53 1.45 3.41
CA VAL A 16 0.73 2.31 2.24
C VAL A 16 -0.57 2.45 1.47
N GLY A 17 -0.97 3.68 1.22
CA GLY A 17 -2.10 4.01 0.32
C GLY A 17 -1.64 4.89 -0.82
N SER A 18 -2.46 4.99 -1.86
CA SER A 18 -2.18 5.83 -3.05
C SER A 18 -0.88 5.48 -3.78
N ILE A 19 -0.62 4.22 -4.02
CA ILE A 19 0.32 3.80 -5.06
C ILE A 19 -0.20 4.32 -6.41
N HIS A 20 -1.51 4.20 -6.64
CA HIS A 20 -2.23 4.85 -7.73
C HIS A 20 -3.11 5.98 -7.18
N GLY A 21 -3.07 7.15 -7.81
CA GLY A 21 -3.80 8.32 -7.32
C GLY A 21 -5.32 8.23 -7.51
N ASP A 22 -5.79 7.40 -8.43
CA ASP A 22 -7.21 7.14 -8.66
C ASP A 22 -7.79 6.02 -7.75
N GLU A 23 -6.99 5.51 -6.79
CA GLU A 23 -7.38 4.49 -5.81
C GLU A 23 -7.39 5.09 -4.38
N PRO A 24 -8.39 5.89 -4.00
CA PRO A 24 -8.36 6.67 -2.75
C PRO A 24 -8.66 5.87 -1.48
N CYS A 25 -9.03 4.57 -1.56
CA CYS A 25 -9.47 3.76 -0.41
C CYS A 25 -8.43 3.75 0.72
N GLY A 26 -7.16 3.48 0.41
CA GLY A 26 -6.07 3.46 1.38
C GLY A 26 -5.79 4.83 2.00
N VAL A 27 -5.93 5.92 1.23
CA VAL A 27 -5.78 7.29 1.75
C VAL A 27 -6.86 7.61 2.76
N ARG A 28 -8.12 7.31 2.45
CA ARG A 28 -9.26 7.53 3.36
C ARG A 28 -9.09 6.76 4.66
N ALA A 29 -8.62 5.51 4.58
CA ALA A 29 -8.31 4.70 5.76
C ALA A 29 -7.18 5.33 6.60
N ILE A 30 -6.09 5.75 5.97
CA ILE A 30 -4.96 6.41 6.64
C ILE A 30 -5.40 7.72 7.30
N GLU A 31 -6.14 8.58 6.59
CA GLU A 31 -6.62 9.86 7.13
C GLU A 31 -7.56 9.65 8.33
N ARG A 32 -8.40 8.62 8.30
CA ARG A 32 -9.24 8.25 9.42
C ARG A 32 -8.42 7.75 10.61
N LEU A 33 -7.43 6.87 10.42
CA LEU A 33 -6.51 6.42 11.47
C LEU A 33 -5.73 7.58 12.10
N VAL A 34 -5.26 8.53 11.28
CA VAL A 34 -4.57 9.73 11.77
C VAL A 34 -5.49 10.62 12.59
N ALA A 35 -6.77 10.75 12.19
CA ALA A 35 -7.74 11.58 12.92
C ALA A 35 -8.22 10.95 14.23
N GLU A 36 -8.34 9.63 14.27
CA GLU A 36 -8.82 8.88 15.46
C GLU A 36 -7.71 8.59 16.47
N GLU A 37 -6.43 8.58 16.03
CA GLU A 37 -5.25 8.28 16.85
C GLU A 37 -5.43 7.05 17.76
N PRO A 38 -5.82 5.88 17.22
CA PRO A 38 -6.08 4.70 18.04
C PRO A 38 -4.81 4.27 18.80
N GLU A 39 -4.99 3.70 20.00
CA GLU A 39 -3.89 3.05 20.69
C GLU A 39 -3.41 1.84 19.88
N VAL A 40 -2.11 1.75 19.65
CA VAL A 40 -1.47 0.65 18.96
C VAL A 40 -0.48 -0.07 19.88
N GLU A 41 -0.42 -1.39 19.80
CA GLU A 41 0.53 -2.20 20.59
C GLU A 41 1.98 -2.03 20.10
N ARG A 42 2.15 -1.68 18.83
CA ARG A 42 3.44 -1.44 18.16
C ARG A 42 3.35 -0.19 17.29
N PRO A 43 4.44 0.56 17.13
CA PRO A 43 4.43 1.70 16.23
C PRO A 43 4.19 1.27 14.78
N VAL A 44 3.32 2.01 14.10
CA VAL A 44 2.94 1.78 12.70
C VAL A 44 3.21 3.04 11.89
N LYS A 45 3.85 2.86 10.74
CA LYS A 45 4.03 3.91 9.75
C LYS A 45 2.85 3.94 8.78
N LEU A 46 2.29 5.11 8.53
CA LEU A 46 1.20 5.33 7.59
C LEU A 46 1.72 6.20 6.44
N VAL A 47 1.65 5.71 5.21
CA VAL A 47 2.25 6.37 4.06
C VAL A 47 1.22 6.62 2.97
N VAL A 48 1.02 7.89 2.61
CA VAL A 48 0.33 8.29 1.38
C VAL A 48 1.39 8.49 0.31
N ALA A 49 1.49 7.57 -0.64
CA ALA A 49 2.62 7.48 -1.56
C ALA A 49 2.59 8.54 -2.66
N ASN A 50 1.72 8.44 -3.64
CA ASN A 50 1.69 9.31 -4.82
C ASN A 50 0.68 10.46 -4.68
N GLU A 51 0.97 11.41 -3.78
CA GLU A 51 0.10 12.58 -3.53
C GLU A 51 -0.20 13.39 -4.78
N LYS A 52 0.79 13.54 -5.68
CA LYS A 52 0.58 14.36 -6.88
C LYS A 52 -0.41 13.72 -7.85
N ALA A 53 -0.36 12.40 -8.00
CA ALA A 53 -1.33 11.68 -8.82
C ALA A 53 -2.73 11.68 -8.14
N LEU A 54 -2.75 11.56 -6.79
CA LEU A 54 -3.98 11.68 -5.99
C LEU A 54 -4.62 13.06 -6.15
N ASP A 55 -3.84 14.14 -6.00
CA ASP A 55 -4.32 15.52 -6.15
C ASP A 55 -4.83 15.82 -7.57
N ALA A 56 -4.25 15.15 -8.56
CA ALA A 56 -4.66 15.25 -9.97
C ALA A 56 -5.79 14.28 -10.34
N GLU A 57 -6.22 13.41 -9.41
CA GLU A 57 -7.23 12.36 -9.63
C GLU A 57 -6.91 11.46 -10.83
N VAL A 58 -5.62 11.13 -11.01
CA VAL A 58 -5.14 10.25 -12.08
C VAL A 58 -4.38 9.07 -11.48
N ARG A 59 -4.28 7.99 -12.24
CA ARG A 59 -3.56 6.79 -11.80
C ARG A 59 -2.08 7.08 -11.53
N TYR A 60 -1.41 7.81 -12.43
CA TYR A 60 -0.02 8.26 -12.33
C TYR A 60 0.19 9.50 -13.22
N LEU A 61 1.34 10.18 -13.06
CA LEU A 61 1.68 11.36 -13.86
C LEU A 61 2.54 10.99 -15.08
N ASP A 62 3.67 10.34 -14.86
CA ASP A 62 4.65 10.00 -15.89
C ASP A 62 4.66 8.49 -16.17
N ASP A 63 4.82 7.66 -15.12
CA ASP A 63 4.92 6.20 -15.18
C ASP A 63 4.02 5.54 -14.12
N ASP A 64 3.54 4.33 -14.36
CA ASP A 64 2.85 3.54 -13.33
C ASP A 64 3.82 3.27 -12.15
N LEU A 65 3.53 3.86 -10.96
CA LEU A 65 4.38 3.70 -9.79
C LEU A 65 4.55 2.22 -9.43
N ASN A 66 3.50 1.39 -9.60
CA ASN A 66 3.55 -0.05 -9.34
C ASN A 66 4.21 -0.84 -10.50
N ARG A 67 5.05 -0.17 -11.31
CA ARG A 67 5.96 -0.72 -12.32
C ARG A 67 7.32 -0.02 -12.28
N ALA A 68 7.51 0.89 -11.32
CA ALA A 68 8.67 1.76 -11.27
C ALA A 68 9.73 1.32 -10.25
N PHE A 69 9.44 0.31 -9.40
CA PHE A 69 10.38 -0.19 -8.39
C PHE A 69 11.55 -0.98 -9.02
N PRO A 70 12.76 -0.88 -8.45
CA PRO A 70 13.14 -0.19 -7.20
C PRO A 70 13.29 1.33 -7.32
N GLY A 71 13.05 1.90 -8.48
CA GLY A 71 13.17 3.32 -8.74
C GLY A 71 14.59 3.78 -9.04
N ASP A 72 14.69 5.08 -9.39
CA ASP A 72 15.96 5.76 -9.65
C ASP A 72 15.83 7.23 -9.20
N PRO A 73 16.65 7.71 -8.25
CA PRO A 73 16.58 9.07 -7.74
C PRO A 73 16.92 10.14 -8.78
N GLU A 74 17.65 9.78 -9.85
CA GLU A 74 18.08 10.69 -10.92
C GLU A 74 17.17 10.61 -12.16
N ALA A 75 16.10 9.79 -12.14
CA ALA A 75 15.20 9.66 -13.27
C ALA A 75 14.43 10.96 -13.55
N ASP A 76 14.09 11.21 -14.80
CA ASP A 76 13.20 12.31 -15.19
C ASP A 76 11.76 12.09 -14.71
N SER A 77 11.32 10.84 -14.66
CA SER A 77 9.99 10.43 -14.19
C SER A 77 9.77 10.69 -12.71
N HIS A 78 8.63 11.27 -12.38
CA HIS A 78 8.21 11.48 -10.99
C HIS A 78 8.10 10.17 -10.23
N GLU A 79 7.44 9.17 -10.81
CA GLU A 79 7.17 7.90 -10.15
C GLU A 79 8.43 7.07 -9.95
N ARG A 80 9.42 7.16 -10.83
CA ARG A 80 10.71 6.47 -10.63
C ARG A 80 11.49 7.05 -9.47
N ARG A 81 11.51 8.39 -9.31
CA ARG A 81 12.10 9.04 -8.12
C ARG A 81 11.32 8.70 -6.86
N LEU A 82 9.99 8.68 -6.96
CA LEU A 82 9.11 8.35 -5.84
C LEU A 82 9.27 6.89 -5.39
N ALA A 83 9.37 5.93 -6.33
CA ALA A 83 9.61 4.52 -6.03
C ALA A 83 10.91 4.34 -5.21
N HIS A 84 12.00 5.01 -5.63
CA HIS A 84 13.26 4.99 -4.87
C HIS A 84 13.10 5.55 -3.45
N ALA A 85 12.42 6.70 -3.31
CA ALA A 85 12.19 7.31 -2.00
C ALA A 85 11.30 6.44 -1.11
N LEU A 86 10.23 5.86 -1.67
CA LEU A 86 9.31 4.99 -0.95
C LEU A 86 10.00 3.70 -0.50
N GLN A 87 10.81 3.06 -1.35
CA GLN A 87 11.55 1.87 -0.98
C GLN A 87 12.51 2.11 0.19
N ARG A 88 13.15 3.27 0.24
CA ARG A 88 14.01 3.66 1.38
C ARG A 88 13.20 3.89 2.65
N GLU A 89 12.01 4.49 2.52
CA GLU A 89 11.12 4.75 3.65
C GLU A 89 10.60 3.45 4.27
N LEU A 90 10.41 2.41 3.45
CA LEU A 90 9.84 1.11 3.85
C LEU A 90 10.89 0.06 4.21
N HIS A 91 12.19 0.39 4.13
CA HIS A 91 13.31 -0.57 4.12
C HIS A 91 13.24 -1.68 5.20
N ASP A 92 12.85 -1.33 6.43
CA ASP A 92 12.83 -2.27 7.56
C ASP A 92 11.39 -2.64 7.99
N CYS A 93 10.40 -2.40 7.11
CA CYS A 93 9.00 -2.63 7.43
C CYS A 93 8.43 -3.88 6.73
N THR A 94 7.56 -4.58 7.45
CA THR A 94 6.52 -5.39 6.81
C THR A 94 5.46 -4.44 6.26
N VAL A 95 5.09 -4.59 5.00
CA VAL A 95 4.25 -3.62 4.28
C VAL A 95 2.87 -4.19 3.99
N LEU A 96 1.84 -3.42 4.33
CA LEU A 96 0.47 -3.61 3.86
C LEU A 96 0.15 -2.50 2.87
N SER A 97 0.02 -2.84 1.59
CA SER A 97 -0.30 -1.89 0.51
C SER A 97 -1.77 -1.99 0.14
N LEU A 98 -2.49 -0.87 0.23
CA LEU A 98 -3.94 -0.80 0.05
C LEU A 98 -4.27 -0.29 -1.34
N HIS A 99 -4.97 -1.12 -2.11
CA HIS A 99 -5.41 -0.90 -3.47
C HIS A 99 -6.92 -1.04 -3.62
N SER A 100 -7.44 -0.70 -4.77
CA SER A 100 -8.81 -1.01 -5.18
C SER A 100 -8.85 -1.34 -6.67
N THR A 101 -9.78 -2.22 -7.06
CA THR A 101 -9.87 -2.76 -8.42
C THR A 101 -11.19 -2.42 -9.10
N GLN A 102 -11.22 -2.48 -10.43
CA GLN A 102 -12.44 -2.31 -11.22
C GLN A 102 -13.21 -3.63 -11.45
N SER A 103 -12.61 -4.77 -11.07
CA SER A 103 -13.08 -6.07 -11.54
C SER A 103 -13.75 -6.93 -10.45
N TYR A 104 -13.55 -6.61 -9.16
CA TYR A 104 -14.04 -7.44 -8.07
C TYR A 104 -14.34 -6.60 -6.83
N GLY A 105 -15.49 -6.84 -6.19
CA GLY A 105 -15.98 -6.02 -5.06
C GLY A 105 -15.55 -6.49 -3.68
N GLU A 106 -15.24 -7.78 -3.53
CA GLU A 106 -14.83 -8.33 -2.23
C GLU A 106 -13.33 -8.15 -2.00
N PRO A 107 -12.87 -7.89 -0.77
CA PRO A 107 -11.45 -7.78 -0.46
C PRO A 107 -10.69 -9.09 -0.72
N PHE A 108 -9.49 -8.97 -1.29
CA PHE A 108 -8.57 -10.11 -1.42
C PHE A 108 -7.11 -9.65 -1.32
N ALA A 109 -6.25 -10.53 -0.86
CA ALA A 109 -4.83 -10.24 -0.73
C ALA A 109 -4.02 -10.80 -1.91
N LEU A 110 -2.93 -10.10 -2.24
CA LEU A 110 -1.91 -10.57 -3.17
C LEU A 110 -0.57 -10.63 -2.43
N VAL A 111 0.18 -11.66 -2.73
CA VAL A 111 1.56 -11.84 -2.25
C VAL A 111 2.44 -12.26 -3.43
N ASP A 112 3.71 -11.84 -3.45
CA ASP A 112 4.64 -12.31 -4.48
C ASP A 112 4.79 -13.83 -4.37
N THR A 113 5.19 -14.30 -3.19
CA THR A 113 5.30 -15.72 -2.85
C THR A 113 4.73 -15.96 -1.46
N VAL A 114 4.05 -17.09 -1.26
CA VAL A 114 3.52 -17.48 0.05
C VAL A 114 4.66 -17.92 0.97
N ASP A 115 5.12 -16.99 1.80
CA ASP A 115 6.21 -17.15 2.76
C ASP A 115 5.72 -17.28 4.22
N ALA A 116 6.64 -17.22 5.19
CA ALA A 116 6.31 -17.31 6.62
C ALA A 116 5.53 -16.08 7.11
N VAL A 117 5.79 -14.89 6.55
CA VAL A 117 5.15 -13.64 6.94
C VAL A 117 3.71 -13.61 6.43
N SER A 118 3.50 -13.90 5.15
CA SER A 118 2.16 -13.96 4.58
C SER A 118 1.28 -15.02 5.27
N ARG A 119 1.86 -16.19 5.60
CA ARG A 119 1.16 -17.24 6.37
C ARG A 119 0.79 -16.80 7.79
N ALA A 120 1.58 -15.93 8.40
CA ALA A 120 1.30 -15.42 9.74
C ALA A 120 0.26 -14.29 9.72
N ILE A 121 0.25 -13.43 8.71
CA ILE A 121 -0.58 -12.22 8.65
C ILE A 121 -1.91 -12.46 7.95
N CYS A 122 -1.92 -13.06 6.76
CA CYS A 122 -3.15 -13.18 5.96
C CYS A 122 -4.34 -13.84 6.68
N PRO A 123 -4.17 -14.84 7.56
CA PRO A 123 -5.30 -15.40 8.31
C PRO A 123 -5.99 -14.43 9.29
N HIS A 124 -5.36 -13.28 9.57
CA HIS A 124 -5.90 -12.24 10.44
C HIS A 124 -6.54 -11.09 9.67
N LEU A 125 -6.32 -11.01 8.37
CA LEU A 125 -6.99 -10.03 7.51
C LEU A 125 -8.39 -10.50 7.16
N PRO A 126 -9.37 -9.60 7.05
CA PRO A 126 -10.74 -9.94 6.64
C PRO A 126 -10.82 -10.15 5.11
N VAL A 127 -10.07 -11.12 4.61
CA VAL A 127 -10.02 -11.51 3.20
C VAL A 127 -10.23 -13.01 3.07
N ASP A 128 -11.04 -13.45 2.12
CA ASP A 128 -11.33 -14.88 1.89
C ASP A 128 -10.34 -15.51 0.90
N VAL A 129 -9.63 -14.70 0.13
CA VAL A 129 -8.75 -15.15 -0.95
C VAL A 129 -7.37 -14.52 -0.82
N VAL A 130 -6.33 -15.34 -0.96
CA VAL A 130 -4.94 -14.91 -1.12
C VAL A 130 -4.44 -15.42 -2.46
N VAL A 131 -3.96 -14.53 -3.30
CA VAL A 131 -3.43 -14.82 -4.63
C VAL A 131 -1.91 -14.74 -4.59
N GLU A 132 -1.24 -15.82 -4.92
CA GLU A 132 0.21 -15.83 -5.15
C GLU A 132 0.47 -15.39 -6.59
N THR A 133 1.24 -14.31 -6.77
CA THR A 133 1.47 -13.69 -8.08
C THR A 133 2.72 -14.21 -8.78
N ASP A 134 3.65 -14.84 -8.01
CA ASP A 134 4.92 -15.38 -8.51
C ASP A 134 5.59 -14.35 -9.47
N ARG A 135 6.09 -14.76 -10.60
CA ARG A 135 6.92 -13.97 -11.52
C ARG A 135 6.21 -12.89 -12.33
N PHE A 136 4.96 -12.56 -12.04
CA PHE A 136 4.20 -11.54 -12.78
C PHE A 136 4.27 -10.13 -12.16
N THR A 137 5.27 -9.88 -11.31
CA THR A 137 5.31 -8.69 -10.44
C THR A 137 6.44 -7.70 -10.75
N ASP A 138 7.19 -7.88 -11.82
CA ASP A 138 8.35 -7.04 -12.15
C ASP A 138 8.08 -5.54 -11.98
N GLY A 139 8.85 -4.89 -11.12
CA GLY A 139 8.78 -3.47 -10.83
C GLY A 139 7.64 -3.03 -9.92
N ARG A 140 6.96 -3.96 -9.24
CA ARG A 140 5.90 -3.68 -8.28
C ARG A 140 6.41 -3.57 -6.85
N LEU A 141 5.65 -2.86 -6.01
CA LEU A 141 5.94 -2.77 -4.57
C LEU A 141 5.88 -4.14 -3.89
N ILE A 142 5.05 -5.05 -4.37
CA ILE A 142 4.91 -6.40 -3.81
C ILE A 142 6.21 -7.21 -3.81
N GLU A 143 7.21 -6.84 -4.64
CA GLU A 143 8.55 -7.44 -4.63
C GLU A 143 9.41 -6.95 -3.45
N HIS A 144 8.99 -5.87 -2.77
CA HIS A 144 9.64 -5.45 -1.53
C HIS A 144 9.43 -6.53 -0.45
N PRO A 145 10.47 -6.94 0.30
CA PRO A 145 10.36 -8.01 1.28
C PRO A 145 9.18 -7.84 2.23
N HIS A 146 8.45 -8.92 2.47
CA HIS A 146 7.33 -8.95 3.42
C HIS A 146 6.19 -7.97 3.08
N THR A 147 5.91 -7.80 1.79
CA THR A 147 4.78 -6.97 1.32
C THR A 147 3.55 -7.85 1.04
N ILE A 148 2.41 -7.37 1.53
CA ILE A 148 1.08 -7.88 1.20
C ILE A 148 0.33 -6.71 0.55
N GLU A 149 -0.13 -6.89 -0.69
CA GLU A 149 -1.06 -5.96 -1.32
C GLU A 149 -2.49 -6.44 -1.05
N VAL A 150 -3.41 -5.52 -0.74
CA VAL A 150 -4.82 -5.84 -0.56
C VAL A 150 -5.65 -4.99 -1.50
N GLU A 151 -6.40 -5.66 -2.35
CA GLU A 151 -7.48 -5.07 -3.13
C GLU A 151 -8.71 -4.98 -2.23
N CYS A 152 -9.05 -3.77 -1.80
CA CYS A 152 -10.07 -3.52 -0.78
C CYS A 152 -11.50 -3.54 -1.30
N GLY A 153 -11.69 -3.68 -2.62
CA GLY A 153 -13.00 -3.68 -3.28
C GLY A 153 -13.02 -2.78 -4.51
N PHE A 154 -14.22 -2.34 -4.92
CA PHE A 154 -14.36 -1.53 -6.13
C PHE A 154 -13.73 -0.14 -5.98
N GLN A 155 -12.96 0.25 -7.00
CA GLN A 155 -12.31 1.55 -7.09
C GLN A 155 -13.29 2.70 -6.86
N GLY A 156 -12.92 3.61 -5.94
CA GLY A 156 -13.69 4.81 -5.62
C GLY A 156 -14.93 4.58 -4.74
N SER A 157 -15.25 3.33 -4.36
CA SER A 157 -16.39 3.05 -3.48
C SER A 157 -16.08 3.41 -2.03
N GLU A 158 -17.13 3.75 -1.27
CA GLU A 158 -17.02 3.94 0.19
C GLU A 158 -16.75 2.61 0.90
N GLU A 159 -17.32 1.53 0.39
CA GLU A 159 -17.11 0.18 0.91
C GLU A 159 -15.63 -0.24 0.85
N ALA A 160 -14.93 0.06 -0.25
CA ALA A 160 -13.49 -0.18 -0.34
C ALA A 160 -12.69 0.65 0.69
N ALA A 161 -13.12 1.86 1.00
CA ALA A 161 -12.48 2.68 2.03
C ALA A 161 -12.75 2.13 3.45
N ASP A 162 -13.95 1.66 3.71
CA ASP A 162 -14.29 1.00 4.97
C ASP A 162 -13.54 -0.32 5.12
N ASN A 163 -13.48 -1.14 4.07
CA ASN A 163 -12.69 -2.37 4.07
C ASN A 163 -11.19 -2.07 4.35
N ALA A 164 -10.62 -1.07 3.67
CA ALA A 164 -9.24 -0.65 3.88
C ALA A 164 -8.95 -0.19 5.32
N TYR A 165 -9.92 0.39 6.00
CA TYR A 165 -9.78 0.82 7.39
C TYR A 165 -9.83 -0.36 8.39
N TRP A 166 -10.62 -1.39 8.10
CA TRP A 166 -10.79 -2.55 9.00
C TRP A 166 -9.78 -3.68 8.77
N LEU A 167 -8.90 -3.54 7.79
CA LEU A 167 -7.77 -4.46 7.57
C LEU A 167 -6.73 -4.33 8.68
#